data_f32de1704c4c83e4b84abee4291960f2
#
_entry.id   f32de1704c4c83e4b84abee4291960f2
#
_cell.length_a   1.000
_cell.length_b   1.000
_cell.length_c   1.000
_cell.angle_alpha   90.00
_cell.angle_beta   90.00
_cell.angle_gamma   90.00
#
_symmetry.space_group_name_H-M   'P 1'
#
loop_
_entity.id
_entity.type
_entity.pdbx_description
1 polymer ?
#
loop_
_entity_poly.entity_id
_entity_poly.type
_entity_poly.pdbx_seq_one_letter_code
_entity_poly.pdbx_strand_id
1 'polypeptide(L)'
;GGTAMIGDPSGRTDMRQMMTKETIQHNCDCFKKQMSRFIDFSEGKALMVNNADWLLDLNYIEVLREVGAHFSVNRMLTAECYKQRMEKGLSFLEFNYMIMQSYDFYAWYRADP
;
A
#
# COMPACT_ATOMS: atom_id res chain seq x y z
N GLY A 1 -0.55 -4.57 5.54
CA GLY A 1 0.25 -3.39 5.83
C GLY A 1 -0.58 -2.11 5.91
N GLY A 2 0.10 -0.98 5.91
CA GLY A 2 -0.55 0.34 5.99
C GLY A 2 -1.51 0.63 4.85
N THR A 3 -1.22 0.16 3.63
CA THR A 3 -2.10 0.32 2.48
C THR A 3 -3.43 -0.44 2.62
N ALA A 4 -3.45 -1.52 3.37
CA ALA A 4 -4.69 -2.24 3.67
C ALA A 4 -5.66 -1.43 4.55
N MET A 5 -5.15 -0.42 5.25
CA MET A 5 -5.99 0.49 6.05
C MET A 5 -6.81 1.45 5.19
N ILE A 6 -6.38 1.73 3.97
CA ILE A 6 -7.10 2.61 3.04
C ILE A 6 -7.85 1.83 1.94
N GLY A 7 -7.53 0.55 1.73
CA GLY A 7 -8.18 -0.31 0.76
C GLY A 7 -7.62 -0.19 -0.66
N ASP A 8 -7.27 -1.33 -1.24
CA ASP A 8 -6.76 -1.44 -2.61
C ASP A 8 -7.94 -1.37 -3.61
N PRO A 9 -7.98 -0.40 -4.53
CA PRO A 9 -9.05 -0.32 -5.54
C PRO A 9 -8.92 -1.34 -6.66
N SER A 10 -7.76 -1.97 -6.82
CA SER A 10 -7.46 -2.86 -7.95
C SER A 10 -8.39 -4.08 -8.01
N GLY A 11 -8.90 -4.41 -9.20
CA GLY A 11 -9.74 -5.57 -9.43
C GLY A 11 -11.11 -5.51 -8.76
N ARG A 12 -11.56 -4.34 -8.33
CA ARG A 12 -12.83 -4.15 -7.64
C ARG A 12 -13.66 -3.07 -8.31
N THR A 13 -14.97 -3.26 -8.31
CA THR A 13 -15.93 -2.23 -8.74
C THR A 13 -16.49 -1.46 -7.54
N ASP A 14 -16.40 -2.03 -6.34
CA ASP A 14 -16.81 -1.42 -5.08
C ASP A 14 -15.61 -1.20 -4.17
N MET A 15 -15.74 -0.24 -3.25
CA MET A 15 -14.71 0.04 -2.25
C MET A 15 -14.48 -1.18 -1.36
N ARG A 16 -13.22 -1.53 -1.10
CA ARG A 16 -12.88 -2.57 -0.12
C ARG A 16 -13.20 -2.07 1.30
N GLN A 17 -13.58 -3.01 2.15
CA GLN A 17 -13.75 -2.74 3.56
C GLN A 17 -12.39 -2.44 4.20
N MET A 18 -12.31 -1.34 4.95
CA MET A 18 -11.09 -0.98 5.68
C MET A 18 -10.90 -1.92 6.87
N MET A 19 -9.64 -2.30 7.11
CA MET A 19 -9.26 -3.20 8.20
C MET A 19 -8.61 -2.44 9.35
N THR A 20 -8.79 -2.96 10.57
CA THR A 20 -8.09 -2.43 11.75
C THR A 20 -6.61 -2.87 11.75
N LYS A 21 -5.77 -2.18 12.53
CA LYS A 21 -4.37 -2.55 12.71
C LYS A 21 -4.22 -3.96 13.25
N GLU A 22 -5.08 -4.35 14.20
CA GLU A 22 -5.08 -5.66 14.84
C GLU A 22 -5.39 -6.76 13.82
N THR A 23 -6.39 -6.57 12.98
CA THR A 23 -6.75 -7.51 11.91
C THR A 23 -5.61 -7.66 10.90
N ILE A 24 -4.99 -6.54 10.51
CA ILE A 24 -3.86 -6.54 9.58
C ILE A 24 -2.68 -7.31 10.17
N GLN A 25 -2.36 -7.07 11.43
CA GLN A 25 -1.25 -7.77 12.09
C GLN A 25 -1.52 -9.28 12.19
N HIS A 26 -2.74 -9.66 12.57
CA HIS A 26 -3.15 -11.07 12.60
C HIS A 26 -2.98 -11.72 11.22
N ASN A 27 -3.42 -11.06 10.16
CA ASN A 27 -3.29 -11.57 8.79
C ASN A 27 -1.82 -11.69 8.36
N CYS A 28 -0.97 -10.73 8.72
CA CYS A 28 0.47 -10.80 8.46
C CYS A 28 1.10 -12.02 9.13
N ASP A 29 0.75 -12.28 10.39
CA ASP A 29 1.25 -13.43 11.13
C ASP A 29 0.80 -14.75 10.49
N CYS A 30 -0.45 -14.82 10.05
CA CYS A 30 -0.97 -15.99 9.34
C CYS A 30 -0.25 -16.21 8.01
N PHE A 31 -0.02 -15.16 7.21
CA PHE A 31 0.72 -15.26 5.96
C PHE A 31 2.14 -15.75 6.18
N LYS A 32 2.84 -15.17 7.14
CA LYS A 32 4.20 -15.59 7.47
C LYS A 32 4.25 -17.07 7.86
N LYS A 33 3.30 -17.53 8.68
CA LYS A 33 3.20 -18.93 9.06
C LYS A 33 3.00 -19.85 7.87
N GLN A 34 2.09 -19.49 6.96
CA GLN A 34 1.83 -20.27 5.75
C GLN A 34 3.03 -20.29 4.81
N MET A 35 3.63 -19.13 4.56
CA MET A 35 4.78 -19.00 3.66
C MET A 35 6.04 -19.64 4.20
N SER A 36 6.17 -19.78 5.53
CA SER A 36 7.31 -20.43 6.16
C SER A 36 7.50 -21.89 5.76
N ARG A 37 6.50 -22.50 5.16
CA ARG A 37 6.58 -23.85 4.59
C ARG A 37 7.43 -23.89 3.32
N PHE A 38 7.57 -22.78 2.63
CA PHE A 38 8.23 -22.66 1.32
C PHE A 38 9.41 -21.71 1.33
N ILE A 39 9.45 -20.79 2.28
CA ILE A 39 10.40 -19.69 2.36
C ILE A 39 11.05 -19.71 3.75
N ASP A 40 12.38 -19.61 3.76
CA ASP A 40 13.15 -19.55 5.00
C ASP A 40 13.25 -18.09 5.47
N PHE A 41 12.58 -17.77 6.60
CA PHE A 41 12.60 -16.45 7.21
C PHE A 41 13.66 -16.31 8.33
N SER A 42 14.56 -17.29 8.49
CA SER A 42 15.64 -17.18 9.48
C SER A 42 16.59 -16.03 9.10
N GLU A 43 17.43 -15.63 10.06
CA GLU A 43 18.36 -14.52 9.92
C GLU A 43 19.24 -14.67 8.66
N GLY A 44 19.37 -13.59 7.89
CA GLY A 44 20.15 -13.56 6.66
C GLY A 44 19.48 -14.20 5.44
N LYS A 45 18.21 -14.62 5.58
CA LYS A 45 17.42 -15.22 4.51
C LYS A 45 16.31 -14.24 4.07
N ALA A 46 15.10 -14.75 3.80
CA ALA A 46 13.99 -13.91 3.38
C ALA A 46 13.51 -12.97 4.49
N LEU A 47 13.06 -11.79 4.08
CA LEU A 47 12.45 -10.81 4.97
C LEU A 47 10.97 -10.64 4.63
N MET A 48 10.14 -10.55 5.65
CA MET A 48 8.77 -10.10 5.52
C MET A 48 8.67 -8.71 6.17
N VAL A 49 8.41 -7.71 5.36
CA VAL A 49 8.30 -6.32 5.82
C VAL A 49 6.85 -5.86 5.80
N ASN A 50 6.50 -4.96 6.69
CA ASN A 50 5.18 -4.34 6.76
C ASN A 50 5.30 -2.86 6.42
N ASN A 51 4.64 -2.42 5.36
CA ASN A 51 4.74 -1.03 4.94
C ASN A 51 4.13 -0.02 5.95
N ALA A 52 3.41 -0.49 6.95
CA ALA A 52 2.99 0.35 8.07
C ALA A 52 4.20 0.96 8.81
N ASP A 53 5.35 0.29 8.78
CA ASP A 53 6.57 0.74 9.47
C ASP A 53 7.09 2.08 8.93
N TRP A 54 6.82 2.39 7.68
CA TRP A 54 7.20 3.68 7.09
C TRP A 54 6.01 4.56 6.72
N LEU A 55 4.87 4.00 6.33
CA LEU A 55 3.72 4.80 5.89
C LEU A 55 3.01 5.53 7.03
N LEU A 56 2.92 4.92 8.22
CA LEU A 56 2.16 5.50 9.33
C LEU A 56 2.83 6.72 9.95
N ASP A 57 4.15 6.86 9.79
CA ASP A 57 4.92 7.97 10.36
C ASP A 57 5.17 9.11 9.37
N LEU A 58 4.63 9.04 8.17
CA LEU A 58 4.80 10.07 7.15
C LEU A 58 4.06 11.35 7.52
N ASN A 59 4.75 12.48 7.37
CA ASN A 59 4.13 13.80 7.50
C ASN A 59 3.36 14.12 6.22
N TYR A 60 2.06 14.41 6.35
CA TYR A 60 1.18 14.63 5.20
C TYR A 60 1.63 15.79 4.30
N ILE A 61 2.03 16.90 4.89
CA ILE A 61 2.46 18.09 4.13
C ILE A 61 3.78 17.81 3.38
N GLU A 62 4.72 17.14 4.03
CA GLU A 62 5.99 16.76 3.40
C GLU A 62 5.77 15.81 2.22
N VAL A 63 4.90 14.82 2.38
CA VAL A 63 4.56 13.87 1.31
C VAL A 63 3.90 14.58 0.14
N LEU A 64 2.95 15.48 0.39
CA LEU A 64 2.33 16.28 -0.68
C LEU A 64 3.37 17.10 -1.44
N ARG A 65 4.28 17.72 -0.74
CA ARG A 65 5.29 18.61 -1.33
C ARG A 65 6.33 17.82 -2.14
N GLU A 66 6.86 16.74 -1.58
CA GLU A 66 8.02 16.03 -2.14
C GLU A 66 7.60 14.90 -3.08
N VAL A 67 6.54 14.18 -2.75
CA VAL A 67 6.08 13.01 -3.51
C VAL A 67 4.92 13.39 -4.43
N GLY A 68 3.92 14.07 -3.91
CA GLY A 68 2.71 14.45 -4.65
C GLY A 68 2.99 15.26 -5.90
N ALA A 69 4.05 16.09 -5.88
CA ALA A 69 4.46 16.90 -7.04
C ALA A 69 4.84 16.06 -8.27
N HIS A 70 5.20 14.81 -8.10
CA HIS A 70 5.58 13.89 -9.18
C HIS A 70 4.40 13.15 -9.81
N PHE A 71 3.19 13.35 -9.28
CA PHE A 71 1.98 12.67 -9.75
C PHE A 71 1.05 13.64 -10.46
N SER A 72 0.60 13.27 -11.66
CA SER A 72 -0.42 13.99 -12.41
C SER A 72 -1.77 13.32 -12.19
N VAL A 73 -2.75 14.08 -11.69
CA VAL A 73 -4.12 13.59 -11.48
C VAL A 73 -4.72 13.03 -12.77
N ASN A 74 -4.57 13.74 -13.87
CA ASN A 74 -5.11 13.31 -15.17
C ASN A 74 -4.51 11.97 -15.59
N ARG A 75 -3.21 11.80 -15.40
CA ARG A 75 -2.53 10.54 -15.72
C ARG A 75 -2.94 9.41 -14.78
N MET A 76 -3.08 9.68 -13.50
CA MET A 76 -3.54 8.68 -12.53
C MET A 76 -4.94 8.15 -12.87
N LEU A 77 -5.84 9.04 -13.29
CA LEU A 77 -7.21 8.66 -13.65
C LEU A 77 -7.30 7.76 -14.88
N THR A 78 -6.24 7.66 -15.68
CA THR A 78 -6.19 6.72 -16.82
C THR A 78 -5.82 5.29 -16.39
N ALA A 79 -5.38 5.09 -15.16
CA ALA A 79 -5.02 3.76 -14.67
C ALA A 79 -6.26 2.85 -14.57
N GLU A 80 -6.10 1.60 -14.99
CA GLU A 80 -7.21 0.64 -15.04
C GLU A 80 -7.88 0.44 -13.68
N CYS A 81 -7.09 0.39 -12.60
CA CYS A 81 -7.63 0.24 -11.25
C CYS A 81 -8.58 1.36 -10.84
N TYR A 82 -8.39 2.57 -11.37
CA TYR A 82 -9.27 3.70 -11.08
C TYR A 82 -10.47 3.77 -12.03
N LYS A 83 -10.29 3.41 -13.30
CA LYS A 83 -11.40 3.41 -14.28
C LYS A 83 -12.57 2.56 -13.82
N GLN A 84 -12.31 1.38 -13.29
CA GLN A 84 -13.33 0.47 -12.78
C GLN A 84 -14.13 1.04 -11.61
N ARG A 85 -13.50 1.91 -10.83
CA ARG A 85 -14.11 2.53 -9.65
C ARG A 85 -14.84 3.84 -9.96
N MET A 86 -14.48 4.53 -11.05
CA MET A 86 -15.00 5.86 -11.36
C MET A 86 -16.51 5.88 -11.59
N GLU A 87 -17.08 4.84 -12.17
CA GLU A 87 -18.53 4.74 -12.43
C GLU A 87 -19.36 4.74 -11.13
N LYS A 88 -18.82 4.14 -10.06
CA LYS A 88 -19.47 4.05 -8.74
C LYS A 88 -19.00 5.11 -7.76
N GLY A 89 -18.08 5.97 -8.19
CA GLY A 89 -17.48 6.99 -7.35
C GLY A 89 -16.20 6.50 -6.66
N LEU A 90 -15.06 6.96 -7.17
CA LEU A 90 -13.76 6.73 -6.57
C LEU A 90 -13.57 7.68 -5.40
N SER A 91 -13.35 7.16 -4.19
CA SER A 91 -13.06 8.02 -3.04
C SER A 91 -11.65 8.60 -3.13
N PHE A 92 -11.44 9.77 -2.53
CA PHE A 92 -10.12 10.37 -2.42
C PHE A 92 -9.15 9.44 -1.67
N LEU A 93 -9.65 8.71 -0.70
CA LEU A 93 -8.89 7.72 0.06
C LEU A 93 -8.30 6.64 -0.87
N GLU A 94 -9.15 6.02 -1.71
CA GLU A 94 -8.71 5.01 -2.68
C GLU A 94 -7.76 5.59 -3.73
N PHE A 95 -8.02 6.82 -4.15
CA PHE A 95 -7.20 7.52 -5.16
C PHE A 95 -5.74 7.66 -4.70
N ASN A 96 -5.51 7.83 -3.41
CA ASN A 96 -4.16 7.93 -2.85
C ASN A 96 -3.40 6.61 -2.81
N TYR A 97 -4.06 5.47 -3.08
CA TYR A 97 -3.40 4.15 -3.02
C TYR A 97 -2.18 4.06 -3.94
N MET A 98 -2.28 4.59 -5.16
CA MET A 98 -1.17 4.59 -6.12
C MET A 98 0.07 5.31 -5.57
N ILE A 99 -0.13 6.43 -4.88
CA ILE A 99 0.96 7.20 -4.28
C ILE A 99 1.61 6.39 -3.15
N MET A 100 0.81 5.75 -2.30
CA MET A 100 1.31 4.92 -1.20
C MET A 100 2.10 3.71 -1.71
N GLN A 101 1.60 3.04 -2.74
CA GLN A 101 2.30 1.90 -3.35
C GLN A 101 3.62 2.33 -3.99
N SER A 102 3.63 3.46 -4.68
CA SER A 102 4.86 4.02 -5.25
C SER A 102 5.88 4.37 -4.16
N TYR A 103 5.40 4.87 -3.03
CA TYR A 103 6.26 5.15 -1.88
C TYR A 103 6.90 3.89 -1.30
N ASP A 104 6.20 2.76 -1.32
CA ASP A 104 6.77 1.47 -0.88
C ASP A 104 8.04 1.12 -1.66
N PHE A 105 8.00 1.25 -2.99
CA PHE A 105 9.18 1.00 -3.83
C PHE A 105 10.31 1.99 -3.53
N TYR A 106 9.98 3.24 -3.31
CA TYR A 106 10.95 4.26 -2.93
C TYR A 106 11.60 3.95 -1.58
N ALA A 107 10.81 3.54 -0.59
CA ALA A 107 11.30 3.16 0.72
C ALA A 107 12.27 1.97 0.65
N TRP A 108 11.93 0.96 -0.17
CA TRP A 108 12.83 -0.19 -0.38
C TRP A 108 14.13 0.22 -1.06
N TYR A 109 14.05 1.03 -2.09
CA TYR A 109 15.23 1.54 -2.78
C TYR A 109 16.16 2.29 -1.84
N ARG A 110 15.59 3.07 -0.92
CA ARG A 110 16.36 3.83 0.08
C ARG A 110 16.95 2.95 1.18
N ALA A 111 16.30 1.82 1.50
CA ALA A 111 16.73 0.91 2.55
C ALA A 111 17.82 -0.07 2.07
N ASP A 112 17.94 -0.30 0.77
CA ASP A 112 18.96 -1.18 0.19
C ASP A 112 20.32 -0.46 0.24
N PRO A 113 21.29 -1.01 0.99
CA PRO A 113 22.62 -0.40 1.14
C PRO A 113 23.45 -0.50 -0.12
#